data_7a2b4013252700443d7a20c3236ecc99
#
_entry.id   7a2b4013252700443d7a20c3236ecc99
#
_cell.length_a   1.000
_cell.length_b   1.000
_cell.length_c   1.000
_cell.angle_alpha   90.00
_cell.angle_beta   90.00
_cell.angle_gamma   90.00
#
_symmetry.space_group_name_H-M   'P 1'
#
loop_
_entity.id
_entity.type
_entity.pdbx_description
1 polymer ?
#
loop_
_entity_poly.entity_id
_entity_poly.type
_entity_poly.pdbx_seq_one_letter_code
_entity_poly.pdbx_strand_id
1 'polypeptide(L)'
;IEEAILRVRADNPEWGAKTILKVLENNGYTDLPCIRTANNILQRNGCISETESQKRKEFLRFQREHCNELWQTDFKGDFLLLDGTRCFPLDIIDDCSRFCLCIDAKEKAGGIIPSFETAFKQYGLPKAILSDNGGAFAGFKGGYTLFERWLMDLDILPIHGRPLHPQTQGKIERFHRTMKNELLKRNVFFDL
;
A
#
# COMPACT_ATOMS: atom_id res chain seq x y z
N ILE A 1 31.15 -3.51 1.70
CA ILE A 1 29.85 -2.81 1.52
C ILE A 1 29.19 -3.21 0.19
N GLU A 2 29.90 -3.22 -0.94
CA GLU A 2 29.31 -3.62 -2.25
C GLU A 2 28.72 -5.04 -2.19
N GLU A 3 29.46 -6.02 -1.69
CA GLU A 3 28.98 -7.39 -1.51
C GLU A 3 27.74 -7.46 -0.63
N ALA A 4 27.69 -6.66 0.45
CA ALA A 4 26.54 -6.60 1.34
C ALA A 4 25.30 -6.06 0.60
N ILE A 5 25.46 -5.02 -0.25
CA ILE A 5 24.38 -4.48 -1.10
C ILE A 5 23.88 -5.54 -2.07
N LEU A 6 24.77 -6.24 -2.75
CA LEU A 6 24.44 -7.28 -3.72
C LEU A 6 23.77 -8.49 -3.07
N ARG A 7 24.22 -8.91 -1.89
CA ARG A 7 23.62 -9.99 -1.12
C ARG A 7 22.19 -9.65 -0.71
N VAL A 8 21.97 -8.46 -0.11
CA VAL A 8 20.61 -8.02 0.26
C VAL A 8 19.71 -7.91 -0.96
N ARG A 9 20.25 -7.49 -2.11
CA ARG A 9 19.49 -7.43 -3.38
C ARG A 9 19.15 -8.83 -3.90
N ALA A 10 20.06 -9.80 -3.81
CA ALA A 10 19.82 -11.18 -4.23
C ALA A 10 18.71 -11.82 -3.39
N ASP A 11 18.73 -11.61 -2.08
CA ASP A 11 17.71 -12.10 -1.15
C ASP A 11 16.36 -11.38 -1.36
N ASN A 12 16.39 -10.13 -1.86
CA ASN A 12 15.21 -9.26 -2.03
C ASN A 12 15.21 -8.55 -3.39
N PRO A 13 14.86 -9.26 -4.49
CA PRO A 13 14.97 -8.72 -5.85
C PRO A 13 14.17 -7.46 -6.15
N GLU A 14 13.15 -7.15 -5.37
CA GLU A 14 12.28 -5.98 -5.53
C GLU A 14 12.79 -4.73 -4.79
N TRP A 15 13.82 -4.87 -3.94
CA TRP A 15 14.30 -3.75 -3.13
C TRP A 15 15.22 -2.82 -3.93
N GLY A 16 14.91 -1.54 -3.93
CA GLY A 16 15.78 -0.51 -4.50
C GLY A 16 16.89 -0.09 -3.53
N ALA A 17 17.88 0.64 -4.05
CA ALA A 17 19.04 1.09 -3.28
C ALA A 17 18.69 1.77 -1.94
N LYS A 18 17.64 2.60 -1.90
CA LYS A 18 17.20 3.27 -0.68
C LYS A 18 16.81 2.29 0.43
N THR A 19 16.04 1.26 0.08
CA THR A 19 15.59 0.22 1.02
C THR A 19 16.76 -0.62 1.50
N ILE A 20 17.62 -1.04 0.56
CA ILE A 20 18.82 -1.84 0.85
C ILE A 20 19.74 -1.11 1.84
N LEU A 21 20.06 0.17 1.58
CA LEU A 21 20.90 0.97 2.47
C LEU A 21 20.27 1.12 3.86
N LYS A 22 18.95 1.32 3.94
CA LYS A 22 18.28 1.43 5.25
C LYS A 22 18.32 0.14 6.04
N VAL A 23 18.20 -1.00 5.39
CA VAL A 23 18.33 -2.31 6.04
C VAL A 23 19.76 -2.55 6.52
N LEU A 24 20.75 -2.21 5.71
CA LEU A 24 22.16 -2.31 6.12
C LEU A 24 22.49 -1.40 7.31
N GLU A 25 21.97 -0.16 7.30
CA GLU A 25 22.10 0.76 8.44
C GLU A 25 21.49 0.17 9.72
N ASN A 26 20.28 -0.38 9.63
CA ASN A 26 19.61 -1.03 10.77
C ASN A 26 20.35 -2.28 11.27
N ASN A 27 21.12 -2.95 10.39
CA ASN A 27 21.97 -4.08 10.74
C ASN A 27 23.37 -3.67 11.23
N GLY A 28 23.59 -2.39 11.51
CA GLY A 28 24.81 -1.87 12.12
C GLY A 28 25.96 -1.56 11.13
N TYR A 29 25.70 -1.56 9.83
CA TYR A 29 26.68 -1.08 8.86
C TYR A 29 26.80 0.44 8.95
N THR A 30 28.03 0.94 9.12
CA THR A 30 28.35 2.37 9.17
C THR A 30 28.82 2.86 7.82
N ASP A 31 29.71 3.27 7.33
CA ASP A 31 30.24 3.72 6.03
C ASP A 31 29.42 3.35 4.77
N LEU A 32 28.10 3.56 4.82
CA LEU A 32 27.24 3.26 3.70
C LEU A 32 27.37 4.32 2.59
N PRO A 33 27.41 3.92 1.31
CA PRO A 33 27.46 4.86 0.19
C PRO A 33 26.15 5.63 0.05
N CYS A 34 26.19 6.77 -0.64
CA CYS A 34 24.97 7.47 -1.00
C CYS A 34 24.10 6.63 -1.95
N ILE A 35 22.80 6.94 -2.02
CA ILE A 35 21.81 6.21 -2.84
C ILE A 35 22.24 6.14 -4.32
N ARG A 36 22.86 7.19 -4.85
CA ARG A 36 23.35 7.24 -6.25
C ARG A 36 24.44 6.19 -6.47
N THR A 37 25.41 6.10 -5.57
CA THR A 37 26.50 5.12 -5.65
C THR A 37 25.94 3.70 -5.53
N ALA A 38 25.03 3.46 -4.60
CA ALA A 38 24.39 2.15 -4.47
C ALA A 38 23.58 1.77 -5.73
N ASN A 39 22.87 2.71 -6.37
CA ASN A 39 22.21 2.45 -7.65
C ASN A 39 23.22 2.10 -8.75
N ASN A 40 24.37 2.78 -8.82
CA ASN A 40 25.42 2.48 -9.79
C ASN A 40 26.00 1.07 -9.56
N ILE A 41 26.15 0.65 -8.29
CA ILE A 41 26.59 -0.71 -7.95
C ILE A 41 25.57 -1.73 -8.48
N LEU A 42 24.29 -1.53 -8.21
CA LEU A 42 23.21 -2.42 -8.68
C LEU A 42 23.13 -2.48 -10.21
N GLN A 43 23.32 -1.34 -10.90
CA GLN A 43 23.26 -1.25 -12.35
C GLN A 43 24.44 -1.97 -13.02
N ARG A 44 25.68 -1.71 -12.56
CA ARG A 44 26.87 -2.37 -13.14
C ARG A 44 26.91 -3.88 -12.91
N ASN A 45 26.23 -4.36 -11.86
CA ASN A 45 26.10 -5.79 -11.57
C ASN A 45 24.81 -6.41 -12.18
N GLY A 46 24.14 -5.72 -13.13
CA GLY A 46 22.99 -6.25 -13.85
C GLY A 46 21.71 -6.43 -13.00
N CYS A 47 21.69 -5.86 -11.79
CA CYS A 47 20.53 -5.97 -10.89
C CYS A 47 19.38 -5.00 -11.25
N ILE A 48 19.56 -4.12 -12.23
CA ILE A 48 18.56 -3.16 -12.71
C ILE A 48 18.49 -3.24 -14.22
N SER A 49 17.31 -3.54 -14.79
CA SER A 49 17.09 -3.53 -16.23
C SER A 49 16.86 -2.10 -16.75
N GLU A 50 17.42 -1.76 -17.92
CA GLU A 50 17.26 -0.44 -18.55
C GLU A 50 15.80 -0.10 -18.87
N THR A 51 14.97 -1.11 -19.16
CA THR A 51 13.54 -0.96 -19.47
C THR A 51 12.69 -0.46 -18.29
N GLU A 52 13.09 -0.68 -17.06
CA GLU A 52 12.40 -0.18 -15.88
C GLU A 52 12.72 1.29 -15.56
N SER A 53 13.90 1.77 -15.98
CA SER A 53 14.36 3.14 -15.75
C SER A 53 13.60 4.18 -16.59
N GLN A 54 13.10 3.81 -17.79
CA GLN A 54 12.48 4.74 -18.75
C GLN A 54 10.98 5.02 -18.50
N LYS A 55 10.33 4.34 -17.57
CA LYS A 55 8.88 4.46 -17.33
C LYS A 55 8.46 5.56 -16.34
N ARG A 56 9.32 6.48 -15.97
CA ARG A 56 8.95 7.58 -15.06
C ARG A 56 8.23 8.69 -15.82
N LYS A 57 6.89 8.60 -15.88
CA LYS A 57 6.06 9.79 -16.12
C LYS A 57 6.10 10.65 -14.86
N GLU A 58 6.36 11.96 -15.00
CA GLU A 58 6.19 12.93 -13.93
C GLU A 58 4.70 12.99 -13.55
N PHE A 59 4.38 12.50 -12.36
CA PHE A 59 3.04 12.62 -11.80
C PHE A 59 3.03 13.75 -10.77
N LEU A 60 2.05 14.63 -10.86
CA LEU A 60 1.72 15.57 -9.80
C LEU A 60 1.40 14.79 -8.51
N ARG A 61 2.31 14.90 -7.55
CA ARG A 61 2.25 14.14 -6.31
C ARG A 61 1.25 14.79 -5.36
N PHE A 62 0.06 14.22 -5.26
CA PHE A 62 -0.88 14.58 -4.22
C PHE A 62 -0.44 13.93 -2.89
N GLN A 63 -0.34 14.73 -1.84
CA GLN A 63 -0.02 14.26 -0.49
C GLN A 63 -0.58 15.24 0.53
N ARG A 64 -1.24 14.72 1.57
CA ARG A 64 -1.66 15.53 2.72
C ARG A 64 -0.47 15.87 3.59
N GLU A 65 -0.56 17.00 4.30
CA GLU A 65 0.54 17.50 5.13
C GLU A 65 0.56 16.85 6.50
N HIS A 66 -0.61 16.49 7.03
CA HIS A 66 -0.74 15.90 8.36
C HIS A 66 -1.39 14.53 8.33
N CYS A 67 -1.00 13.68 9.31
CA CYS A 67 -1.65 12.40 9.54
C CYS A 67 -3.13 12.62 9.90
N ASN A 68 -3.97 11.61 9.61
CA ASN A 68 -5.42 11.64 9.81
C ASN A 68 -6.17 12.75 9.03
N GLU A 69 -5.55 13.42 8.07
CA GLU A 69 -6.29 14.28 7.14
C GLU A 69 -7.01 13.48 6.07
N LEU A 70 -6.41 12.39 5.62
CA LEU A 70 -6.97 11.51 4.60
C LEU A 70 -6.44 10.10 4.79
N TRP A 71 -7.35 9.15 4.88
CA TRP A 71 -7.02 7.74 4.74
C TRP A 71 -7.42 7.25 3.36
N GLN A 72 -6.63 6.33 2.80
CA GLN A 72 -6.97 5.63 1.56
C GLN A 72 -7.31 4.19 1.87
N THR A 73 -8.35 3.67 1.24
CA THR A 73 -8.81 2.29 1.40
C THR A 73 -9.15 1.67 0.06
N ASP A 74 -8.87 0.38 -0.04
CA ASP A 74 -9.20 -0.41 -1.22
C ASP A 74 -9.15 -1.90 -0.88
N PHE A 75 -9.81 -2.73 -1.69
CA PHE A 75 -9.59 -4.16 -1.69
C PHE A 75 -8.44 -4.50 -2.64
N LYS A 76 -7.46 -5.24 -2.15
CA LYS A 76 -6.29 -5.68 -2.94
C LYS A 76 -6.68 -6.52 -4.18
N GLY A 77 -7.91 -6.94 -4.28
CA GLY A 77 -8.34 -8.04 -5.14
C GLY A 77 -8.27 -9.35 -4.37
N ASP A 78 -8.55 -10.47 -5.02
CA ASP A 78 -8.61 -11.75 -4.35
C ASP A 78 -7.42 -12.67 -4.65
N PHE A 79 -7.17 -13.61 -3.74
CA PHE A 79 -6.30 -14.76 -3.94
C PHE A 79 -6.86 -15.98 -3.20
N LEU A 80 -6.41 -17.18 -3.58
CA LEU A 80 -6.82 -18.42 -2.95
C LEU A 80 -5.89 -18.77 -1.78
N LEU A 81 -6.49 -19.18 -0.68
CA LEU A 81 -5.83 -19.84 0.43
C LEU A 81 -5.67 -21.34 0.13
N LEU A 82 -4.89 -22.06 0.92
CA LEU A 82 -4.65 -23.50 0.71
C LEU A 82 -5.91 -24.35 0.92
N ASP A 83 -6.81 -23.92 1.78
CA ASP A 83 -8.12 -24.57 1.99
C ASP A 83 -9.11 -24.35 0.85
N GLY A 84 -8.74 -23.54 -0.17
CA GLY A 84 -9.58 -23.18 -1.31
C GLY A 84 -10.48 -21.97 -1.06
N THR A 85 -10.46 -21.36 0.12
CA THR A 85 -11.19 -20.14 0.44
C THR A 85 -10.59 -18.96 -0.32
N ARG A 86 -11.43 -18.06 -0.84
CA ARG A 86 -10.97 -16.78 -1.41
C ARG A 86 -10.78 -15.75 -0.31
N CYS A 87 -9.63 -15.11 -0.32
CA CYS A 87 -9.30 -14.00 0.57
C CYS A 87 -9.33 -12.69 -0.20
N PHE A 88 -10.07 -11.71 0.32
CA PHE A 88 -10.17 -10.34 -0.19
C PHE A 88 -9.59 -9.37 0.86
N PRO A 89 -8.29 -9.09 0.84
CA PRO A 89 -7.71 -8.16 1.81
C PRO A 89 -8.26 -6.75 1.64
N LEU A 90 -8.79 -6.21 2.73
CA LEU A 90 -9.12 -4.79 2.86
C LEU A 90 -7.92 -4.08 3.45
N ASP A 91 -7.42 -3.08 2.75
CA ASP A 91 -6.29 -2.28 3.18
C ASP A 91 -6.71 -0.86 3.51
N ILE A 92 -6.17 -0.31 4.61
CA ILE A 92 -6.35 1.08 5.01
C ILE A 92 -4.97 1.68 5.27
N ILE A 93 -4.64 2.77 4.59
CA ILE A 93 -3.38 3.48 4.76
C ILE A 93 -3.60 4.97 5.03
N ASP A 94 -2.75 5.59 5.83
CA ASP A 94 -2.72 7.04 5.98
C ASP A 94 -2.00 7.71 4.80
N ASP A 95 -2.61 8.73 4.20
CA ASP A 95 -2.11 9.41 3.01
C ASP A 95 -0.80 10.17 3.27
N CYS A 96 -0.63 10.75 4.42
CA CYS A 96 0.56 11.53 4.79
C CYS A 96 1.75 10.61 5.10
N SER A 97 1.62 9.77 6.12
CA SER A 97 2.70 8.92 6.62
C SER A 97 2.96 7.69 5.77
N ARG A 98 1.99 7.22 5.02
CA ARG A 98 1.96 5.92 4.31
C ARG A 98 1.93 4.73 5.27
N PHE A 99 1.62 4.99 6.54
CA PHE A 99 1.47 3.95 7.53
C PHE A 99 0.26 3.08 7.20
N CYS A 100 0.44 1.77 7.27
CA CYS A 100 -0.64 0.81 7.11
C CYS A 100 -1.40 0.72 8.42
N LEU A 101 -2.64 1.19 8.40
CA LEU A 101 -3.52 1.25 9.57
C LEU A 101 -4.27 -0.07 9.78
N CYS A 102 -4.56 -0.77 8.68
CA CYS A 102 -5.27 -2.04 8.70
C CYS A 102 -4.94 -2.86 7.46
N ILE A 103 -4.76 -4.16 7.66
CA ILE A 103 -4.90 -5.21 6.64
C ILE A 103 -5.86 -6.22 7.24
N ASP A 104 -7.03 -6.37 6.65
CA ASP A 104 -8.05 -7.27 7.16
C ASP A 104 -8.44 -8.29 6.09
N ALA A 105 -8.14 -9.56 6.36
CA ALA A 105 -8.45 -10.68 5.48
C ALA A 105 -9.94 -11.00 5.56
N LYS A 106 -10.64 -10.99 4.42
CA LYS A 106 -12.08 -11.22 4.34
C LYS A 106 -12.42 -12.28 3.30
N GLU A 107 -13.45 -13.08 3.58
CA GLU A 107 -13.96 -14.07 2.63
C GLU A 107 -14.67 -13.44 1.42
N LYS A 108 -15.10 -12.19 1.53
CA LYS A 108 -15.79 -11.44 0.48
C LYS A 108 -15.57 -9.95 0.61
N ALA A 109 -15.63 -9.25 -0.49
CA ALA A 109 -15.54 -7.79 -0.54
C ALA A 109 -16.81 -7.14 0.06
N GLY A 110 -16.79 -6.89 1.36
CA GLY A 110 -17.89 -6.29 2.11
C GLY A 110 -17.69 -6.37 3.62
N GLY A 111 -18.66 -5.88 4.39
CA GLY A 111 -18.61 -5.91 5.86
C GLY A 111 -17.42 -5.15 6.43
N ILE A 112 -17.14 -3.95 5.90
CA ILE A 112 -15.91 -3.19 6.15
C ILE A 112 -15.95 -2.36 7.44
N ILE A 113 -17.12 -2.01 7.96
CA ILE A 113 -17.27 -1.14 9.13
C ILE A 113 -16.47 -1.63 10.36
N PRO A 114 -16.49 -2.91 10.76
CA PRO A 114 -15.73 -3.37 11.93
C PRO A 114 -14.21 -3.17 11.79
N SER A 115 -13.67 -3.27 10.58
CA SER A 115 -12.25 -3.02 10.30
C SER A 115 -11.90 -1.55 10.55
N PHE A 116 -12.77 -0.65 10.09
CA PHE A 116 -12.63 0.79 10.33
C PHE A 116 -12.84 1.16 11.80
N GLU A 117 -13.80 0.56 12.50
CA GLU A 117 -13.98 0.79 13.94
C GLU A 117 -12.71 0.44 14.74
N THR A 118 -12.07 -0.67 14.38
CA THR A 118 -10.81 -1.08 15.01
C THR A 118 -9.70 -0.06 14.72
N ALA A 119 -9.55 0.36 13.46
CA ALA A 119 -8.57 1.37 13.07
C ALA A 119 -8.85 2.73 13.74
N PHE A 120 -10.11 3.16 13.82
CA PHE A 120 -10.51 4.40 14.48
C PHE A 120 -10.20 4.39 15.99
N LYS A 121 -10.47 3.29 16.69
CA LYS A 121 -10.14 3.13 18.11
C LYS A 121 -8.64 3.23 18.38
N GLN A 122 -7.82 2.74 17.45
CA GLN A 122 -6.36 2.70 17.63
C GLN A 122 -5.65 3.99 17.17
N TYR A 123 -6.11 4.62 16.10
CA TYR A 123 -5.39 5.70 15.43
C TYR A 123 -6.15 7.03 15.39
N GLY A 124 -7.39 7.06 15.89
CA GLY A 124 -8.28 8.22 15.82
C GLY A 124 -9.05 8.32 14.51
N LEU A 125 -9.93 9.31 14.41
CA LEU A 125 -10.77 9.55 13.24
C LEU A 125 -10.03 10.39 12.20
N PRO A 126 -10.03 10.02 10.90
CA PRO A 126 -9.55 10.87 9.84
C PRO A 126 -10.59 11.95 9.48
N LYS A 127 -10.16 13.04 8.85
CA LYS A 127 -11.08 14.05 8.29
C LYS A 127 -11.81 13.52 7.04
N ALA A 128 -11.18 12.63 6.28
CA ALA A 128 -11.75 12.08 5.05
C ALA A 128 -11.22 10.67 4.77
N ILE A 129 -12.00 9.88 4.03
CA ILE A 129 -11.61 8.57 3.52
C ILE A 129 -11.78 8.55 2.01
N LEU A 130 -10.72 8.20 1.29
CA LEU A 130 -10.71 8.02 -0.16
C LEU A 130 -10.78 6.53 -0.49
N SER A 131 -11.78 6.16 -1.26
CA SER A 131 -11.98 4.80 -1.78
C SER A 131 -12.16 4.80 -3.31
N ASP A 132 -12.23 3.62 -3.89
CA ASP A 132 -12.76 3.44 -5.25
C ASP A 132 -14.30 3.55 -5.27
N ASN A 133 -14.88 3.32 -6.45
CA ASN A 133 -16.34 3.29 -6.64
C ASN A 133 -16.92 1.87 -6.48
N GLY A 134 -16.22 0.96 -5.83
CA GLY A 134 -16.72 -0.38 -5.55
C GLY A 134 -17.94 -0.38 -4.66
N GLY A 135 -18.86 -1.33 -4.85
CA GLY A 135 -20.16 -1.36 -4.15
C GLY A 135 -20.08 -1.50 -2.64
N ALA A 136 -18.90 -1.85 -2.08
CA ALA A 136 -18.66 -1.82 -0.63
C ALA A 136 -18.49 -0.39 -0.10
N PHE A 137 -17.99 0.53 -0.93
CA PHE A 137 -17.63 1.89 -0.56
C PHE A 137 -18.61 2.93 -1.09
N ALA A 138 -19.07 2.77 -2.34
CA ALA A 138 -19.87 3.78 -3.04
C ALA A 138 -21.27 3.28 -3.38
N GLY A 139 -22.27 4.14 -3.15
CA GLY A 139 -23.65 3.87 -3.50
C GLY A 139 -23.91 3.96 -5.01
N PHE A 140 -24.95 3.28 -5.46
CA PHE A 140 -25.37 3.24 -6.86
C PHE A 140 -26.50 4.25 -7.13
N LYS A 141 -26.50 4.87 -8.32
CA LYS A 141 -27.54 5.83 -8.77
C LYS A 141 -27.83 6.99 -7.80
N GLY A 142 -26.81 7.54 -7.14
CA GLY A 142 -26.97 8.71 -6.24
C GLY A 142 -27.45 8.36 -4.82
N GLY A 143 -27.56 7.08 -4.49
CA GLY A 143 -27.76 6.63 -3.10
C GLY A 143 -26.44 6.51 -2.36
N TYR A 144 -26.52 6.45 -1.03
CA TYR A 144 -25.36 6.20 -0.16
C TYR A 144 -25.39 4.77 0.38
N THR A 145 -24.23 4.14 0.47
CA THR A 145 -24.03 2.88 1.19
C THR A 145 -24.24 3.07 2.69
N LEU A 146 -24.38 1.96 3.43
CA LEU A 146 -24.35 2.01 4.90
C LEU A 146 -23.03 2.57 5.41
N PHE A 147 -21.92 2.23 4.73
CA PHE A 147 -20.59 2.72 5.09
C PHE A 147 -20.47 4.25 4.91
N GLU A 148 -20.90 4.80 3.77
CA GLU A 148 -20.87 6.26 3.55
C GLU A 148 -21.73 7.01 4.60
N ARG A 149 -22.93 6.52 4.88
CA ARG A 149 -23.80 7.12 5.91
C ARG A 149 -23.14 7.08 7.30
N TRP A 150 -22.58 5.95 7.66
CA TRP A 150 -21.86 5.79 8.93
C TRP A 150 -20.66 6.73 9.03
N LEU A 151 -19.90 6.95 7.95
CA LEU A 151 -18.82 7.94 7.93
C LEU A 151 -19.34 9.37 8.12
N MET A 152 -20.44 9.73 7.45
CA MET A 152 -21.07 11.05 7.59
C MET A 152 -21.59 11.29 9.01
N ASP A 153 -22.15 10.27 9.67
CA ASP A 153 -22.58 10.34 11.07
C ASP A 153 -21.41 10.57 12.03
N LEU A 154 -20.18 10.25 11.62
CA LEU A 154 -18.93 10.50 12.36
C LEU A 154 -18.21 11.79 11.91
N ASP A 155 -18.84 12.65 11.11
CA ASP A 155 -18.23 13.85 10.49
C ASP A 155 -16.99 13.55 9.62
N ILE A 156 -16.92 12.34 9.04
CA ILE A 156 -15.85 11.93 8.12
C ILE A 156 -16.34 12.08 6.69
N LEU A 157 -15.59 12.82 5.87
CA LEU A 157 -15.93 13.02 4.46
C LEU A 157 -15.60 11.79 3.60
N PRO A 158 -16.58 11.07 3.03
CA PRO A 158 -16.32 10.05 2.03
C PRO A 158 -15.94 10.69 0.70
N ILE A 159 -14.82 10.26 0.12
CA ILE A 159 -14.32 10.72 -1.18
C ILE A 159 -14.15 9.51 -2.08
N HIS A 160 -14.64 9.60 -3.31
CA HIS A 160 -14.47 8.54 -4.30
C HIS A 160 -13.52 8.97 -5.41
N GLY A 161 -12.69 8.04 -5.85
CA GLY A 161 -11.81 8.26 -7.00
C GLY A 161 -12.63 8.59 -8.26
N ARG A 162 -12.17 9.56 -9.07
CA ARG A 162 -12.79 9.80 -10.35
C ARG A 162 -12.65 8.58 -11.25
N PRO A 163 -13.70 8.14 -11.94
CA PRO A 163 -13.59 7.07 -12.93
C PRO A 163 -12.45 7.38 -13.91
N LEU A 164 -11.64 6.39 -14.25
CA LEU A 164 -10.52 6.50 -15.21
C LEU A 164 -9.36 7.44 -14.79
N HIS A 165 -9.29 7.85 -13.51
CA HIS A 165 -8.15 8.59 -12.95
C HIS A 165 -7.40 7.78 -11.88
N PRO A 166 -6.55 6.81 -12.26
CA PRO A 166 -5.82 5.93 -11.33
C PRO A 166 -4.83 6.71 -10.43
N GLN A 167 -4.52 7.95 -10.78
CA GLN A 167 -3.57 8.79 -10.02
C GLN A 167 -4.01 9.08 -8.58
N THR A 168 -5.32 9.06 -8.32
CA THR A 168 -5.89 9.38 -7.00
C THR A 168 -5.58 8.29 -5.96
N GLN A 169 -5.43 7.05 -6.40
CA GLN A 169 -5.16 5.87 -5.55
C GLN A 169 -3.75 5.30 -5.69
N GLY A 170 -2.86 5.98 -6.39
CA GLY A 170 -1.50 5.49 -6.67
C GLY A 170 -0.66 5.12 -5.44
N LYS A 171 -1.07 5.56 -4.23
CA LYS A 171 -0.41 5.21 -2.96
C LYS A 171 -0.81 3.83 -2.48
N ILE A 172 -2.11 3.54 -2.47
CA ILE A 172 -2.62 2.24 -2.07
C ILE A 172 -2.28 1.17 -3.12
N GLU A 173 -2.29 1.52 -4.42
CA GLU A 173 -1.79 0.64 -5.48
C GLU A 173 -0.32 0.25 -5.27
N ARG A 174 0.51 1.22 -4.85
CA ARG A 174 1.92 0.96 -4.52
C ARG A 174 2.05 0.06 -3.29
N PHE A 175 1.20 0.26 -2.29
CA PHE A 175 1.12 -0.61 -1.12
C PHE A 175 0.73 -2.04 -1.53
N HIS A 176 -0.29 -2.21 -2.36
CA HIS A 176 -0.70 -3.51 -2.91
C HIS A 176 0.43 -4.21 -3.66
N ARG A 177 1.23 -3.47 -4.43
CA ARG A 177 2.40 -4.04 -5.11
C ARG A 177 3.44 -4.54 -4.11
N THR A 178 3.70 -3.78 -3.05
CA THR A 178 4.61 -4.20 -1.97
C THR A 178 4.06 -5.44 -1.27
N MET A 179 2.80 -5.44 -0.86
CA MET A 179 2.14 -6.61 -0.26
C MET A 179 2.25 -7.84 -1.16
N LYS A 180 1.95 -7.70 -2.45
CA LYS A 180 2.06 -8.81 -3.41
C LYS A 180 3.48 -9.38 -3.46
N ASN A 181 4.50 -8.52 -3.53
CA ASN A 181 5.88 -8.95 -3.74
C ASN A 181 6.56 -9.44 -2.46
N GLU A 182 6.27 -8.79 -1.32
CA GLU A 182 6.94 -9.07 -0.05
C GLU A 182 6.18 -10.08 0.82
N LEU A 183 4.86 -10.14 0.72
CA LEU A 183 4.03 -11.01 1.53
C LEU A 183 3.46 -12.17 0.73
N LEU A 184 2.63 -11.91 -0.30
CA LEU A 184 1.86 -12.95 -0.97
C LEU A 184 2.71 -13.90 -1.82
N LYS A 185 3.78 -13.42 -2.47
CA LYS A 185 4.67 -14.27 -3.26
C LYS A 185 5.63 -15.12 -2.40
N ARG A 186 5.85 -14.73 -1.14
CA ARG A 186 6.84 -15.36 -0.25
C ARG A 186 6.23 -16.28 0.79
N ASN A 187 4.94 -16.17 0.99
CA ASN A 187 4.24 -16.94 2.01
C ASN A 187 3.06 -17.70 1.41
N VAL A 188 2.73 -18.77 2.06
CA VAL A 188 1.54 -19.57 1.78
C VAL A 188 0.63 -19.45 2.99
N PHE A 189 -0.62 -19.10 2.75
CA PHE A 189 -1.62 -18.91 3.80
C PHE A 189 -2.57 -20.09 3.79
N PHE A 190 -2.82 -20.67 4.96
CA PHE A 190 -3.63 -21.89 5.09
C PHE A 190 -5.11 -21.55 5.19
N ASP A 191 -5.47 -20.56 6.00
CA ASP A 191 -6.83 -20.09 6.31
C ASP A 191 -6.85 -18.57 6.53
N LEU A 192 -8.04 -18.00 6.82
CA LEU A 192 -8.26 -16.58 7.16
C LEU A 192 -7.89 -16.27 8.60
#